data_3d7059cab05aec263a4aa34bb9effbc3
#
_entry.id   3d7059cab05aec263a4aa34bb9effbc3
#
_cell.length_a   1.000
_cell.length_b   1.000
_cell.length_c   1.000
_cell.angle_alpha   90.00
_cell.angle_beta   90.00
_cell.angle_gamma   90.00
#
_symmetry.space_group_name_H-M   'P 1'
#
loop_
_entity.id
_entity.type
_entity.pdbx_description
1 polymer ?
#
loop_
_entity_poly.entity_id
_entity_poly.type
_entity_poly.pdbx_seq_one_letter_code
_entity_poly.pdbx_strand_id
1 'polypeptide(L)'
;DIFAHPRYVSPMLDFILEDFTRARDVVFDDDSIGGMIVCDSSKQAREIEKQLEERRSRGETNITSALILHDEGDKEYKKDCVESYKEGKIDLVIVYSMLLTGFDAPRLKRLYLGRKIKAHNLLQTLTRVNRPYKDYQFGYVIDFADISKEFDKTNRAYLEELNQEYDLKNTGEDVENVFGSLFVSADEISKQLEKSETILMNYPTENLEFFSKAIDEVRDRHQLIELRKALEAMKQFYNVARLLGHRELLSKI
;
A
#
# COMPACT_ATOMS: atom_id res chain seq x y z
N ASP A 1 -18.27 21.15 7.60
CA ASP A 1 -17.16 20.28 7.16
C ASP A 1 -17.73 19.19 6.26
N ILE A 2 -17.48 19.29 4.95
CA ILE A 2 -18.04 18.38 3.95
C ILE A 2 -17.52 16.96 4.18
N PHE A 3 -16.25 16.82 4.50
CA PHE A 3 -15.59 15.53 4.68
C PHE A 3 -16.05 14.77 5.93
N ALA A 4 -16.57 15.48 6.95
CA ALA A 4 -17.17 14.89 8.12
C ALA A 4 -18.69 14.68 8.01
N HIS A 5 -19.29 15.03 6.87
CA HIS A 5 -20.72 14.87 6.68
C HIS A 5 -21.10 13.39 6.49
N PRO A 6 -22.14 12.85 7.15
CA PRO A 6 -22.52 11.43 7.07
C PRO A 6 -22.67 10.91 5.64
N ARG A 7 -23.24 11.72 4.74
CA ARG A 7 -23.41 11.34 3.31
C ARG A 7 -22.10 11.24 2.52
N TYR A 8 -21.02 11.86 3.00
CA TYR A 8 -19.69 11.71 2.43
C TYR A 8 -18.98 10.51 3.05
N VAL A 9 -19.07 10.37 4.37
CA VAL A 9 -18.41 9.30 5.12
C VAL A 9 -18.98 7.92 4.76
N SER A 10 -20.29 7.79 4.58
CA SER A 10 -20.92 6.49 4.34
C SER A 10 -20.35 5.78 3.09
N PRO A 11 -20.34 6.37 1.88
CA PRO A 11 -19.80 5.70 0.70
C PRO A 11 -18.28 5.50 0.78
N MET A 12 -17.55 6.39 1.45
CA MET A 12 -16.13 6.21 1.71
C MET A 12 -15.88 4.98 2.60
N LEU A 13 -16.68 4.81 3.65
CA LEU A 13 -16.60 3.67 4.55
C LEU A 13 -17.04 2.36 3.87
N ASP A 14 -18.06 2.41 3.01
CA ASP A 14 -18.47 1.26 2.18
C ASP A 14 -17.32 0.74 1.35
N PHE A 15 -16.64 1.65 0.65
CA PHE A 15 -15.46 1.31 -0.14
C PHE A 15 -14.31 0.74 0.73
N ILE A 16 -14.02 1.37 1.88
CA ILE A 16 -12.95 0.93 2.78
C ILE A 16 -13.22 -0.49 3.28
N LEU A 17 -14.43 -0.78 3.71
CA LEU A 17 -14.79 -2.11 4.23
C LEU A 17 -14.72 -3.18 3.14
N GLU A 18 -15.24 -2.89 1.96
CA GLU A 18 -15.16 -3.80 0.81
C GLU A 18 -13.71 -4.06 0.39
N ASP A 19 -12.90 -3.00 0.26
CA ASP A 19 -11.49 -3.10 -0.12
C ASP A 19 -10.66 -3.83 0.93
N PHE A 20 -10.88 -3.55 2.22
CA PHE A 20 -10.14 -4.18 3.31
C PHE A 20 -10.48 -5.66 3.43
N THR A 21 -11.76 -6.03 3.32
CA THR A 21 -12.19 -7.44 3.29
C THR A 21 -11.57 -8.16 2.09
N ARG A 22 -11.67 -7.58 0.89
CA ARG A 22 -11.04 -8.15 -0.31
C ARG A 22 -9.52 -8.26 -0.18
N ALA A 23 -8.88 -7.30 0.50
CA ALA A 23 -7.44 -7.36 0.75
C ALA A 23 -7.08 -8.59 1.59
N ARG A 24 -7.81 -8.87 2.65
CA ARG A 24 -7.63 -10.05 3.48
C ARG A 24 -7.90 -11.34 2.73
N ASP A 25 -9.07 -11.43 2.09
CA ASP A 25 -9.56 -12.68 1.51
C ASP A 25 -8.86 -13.06 0.20
N VAL A 26 -8.42 -12.07 -0.59
CA VAL A 26 -7.98 -12.30 -1.98
C VAL A 26 -6.54 -11.87 -2.22
N VAL A 27 -6.12 -10.69 -1.71
CA VAL A 27 -4.79 -10.14 -2.06
C VAL A 27 -3.71 -10.76 -1.21
N PHE A 28 -3.95 -10.80 0.09
CA PHE A 28 -2.99 -11.34 1.06
C PHE A 28 -3.33 -12.77 1.48
N ASP A 29 -4.61 -13.17 1.38
CA ASP A 29 -5.12 -14.44 1.92
C ASP A 29 -4.71 -14.60 3.39
N ASP A 30 -4.89 -13.52 4.16
CA ASP A 30 -4.40 -13.40 5.54
C ASP A 30 -5.21 -12.38 6.36
N ASP A 31 -6.02 -12.87 7.28
CA ASP A 31 -6.82 -12.05 8.19
C ASP A 31 -6.00 -11.27 9.22
N SER A 32 -4.71 -11.59 9.36
CA SER A 32 -3.86 -10.91 10.32
C SER A 32 -3.35 -9.55 9.85
N ILE A 33 -3.51 -9.20 8.57
CA ILE A 33 -3.16 -7.85 8.10
C ILE A 33 -4.05 -6.81 8.73
N GLY A 34 -3.51 -5.62 8.95
CA GLY A 34 -4.21 -4.48 9.51
C GLY A 34 -4.27 -3.30 8.55
N GLY A 35 -5.19 -2.37 8.83
CA GLY A 35 -5.34 -1.13 8.10
C GLY A 35 -5.30 0.11 8.98
N MET A 36 -5.08 1.27 8.35
CA MET A 36 -5.12 2.59 8.99
C MET A 36 -5.91 3.55 8.12
N ILE A 37 -6.83 4.29 8.72
CA ILE A 37 -7.59 5.36 8.07
C ILE A 37 -7.08 6.69 8.60
N VAL A 38 -6.46 7.49 7.73
CA VAL A 38 -6.00 8.86 8.05
C VAL A 38 -7.07 9.83 7.60
N CYS A 39 -7.79 10.40 8.56
CA CYS A 39 -8.92 11.28 8.32
C CYS A 39 -8.50 12.73 8.03
N ASP A 40 -9.37 13.49 7.39
CA ASP A 40 -9.18 14.92 7.14
C ASP A 40 -9.30 15.75 8.42
N SER A 41 -10.13 15.32 9.34
CA SER A 41 -10.36 15.99 10.62
C SER A 41 -10.74 15.01 11.74
N SER A 42 -10.62 15.44 12.99
CA SER A 42 -11.10 14.66 14.13
C SER A 42 -12.63 14.44 14.09
N LYS A 43 -13.37 15.34 13.46
CA LYS A 43 -14.83 15.19 13.24
C LYS A 43 -15.11 14.06 12.26
N GLN A 44 -14.38 13.99 11.16
CA GLN A 44 -14.51 12.89 10.20
C GLN A 44 -14.14 11.55 10.85
N ALA A 45 -13.06 11.52 11.64
CA ALA A 45 -12.63 10.31 12.34
C ALA A 45 -13.71 9.77 13.28
N ARG A 46 -14.36 10.64 14.05
CA ARG A 46 -15.47 10.25 14.92
C ARG A 46 -16.70 9.79 14.16
N GLU A 47 -17.01 10.42 13.04
CA GLU A 47 -18.14 10.00 12.19
C GLU A 47 -17.90 8.63 11.57
N ILE A 48 -16.66 8.35 11.11
CA ILE A 48 -16.26 7.03 10.59
C ILE A 48 -16.42 5.97 11.69
N GLU A 49 -15.87 6.21 12.87
CA GLU A 49 -15.97 5.27 13.99
C GLU A 49 -17.42 5.00 14.37
N LYS A 50 -18.24 6.04 14.48
CA LYS A 50 -19.66 5.93 14.77
C LYS A 50 -20.39 5.05 13.74
N GLN A 51 -20.20 5.31 12.46
CA GLN A 51 -20.85 4.54 11.39
C GLN A 51 -20.35 3.10 11.35
N LEU A 52 -19.07 2.86 11.62
CA LEU A 52 -18.52 1.52 11.69
C LEU A 52 -19.12 0.73 12.86
N GLU A 53 -19.25 1.35 14.04
CA GLU A 53 -19.90 0.75 15.19
C GLU A 53 -21.37 0.44 14.94
N GLU A 54 -22.11 1.35 14.29
CA GLU A 54 -23.50 1.12 13.89
C GLU A 54 -23.62 -0.08 12.93
N ARG A 55 -22.72 -0.23 11.96
CA ARG A 55 -22.71 -1.37 11.02
C ARG A 55 -22.35 -2.66 11.74
N ARG A 56 -21.39 -2.62 12.64
CA ARG A 56 -21.03 -3.77 13.47
C ARG A 56 -22.18 -4.23 14.34
N SER A 57 -22.88 -3.29 14.99
CA SER A 57 -24.06 -3.59 15.79
C SER A 57 -25.22 -4.20 15.00
N ARG A 58 -25.30 -3.89 13.68
CA ARG A 58 -26.28 -4.49 12.76
C ARG A 58 -25.82 -5.80 12.15
N GLY A 59 -24.60 -6.26 12.46
CA GLY A 59 -24.01 -7.47 11.88
C GLY A 59 -23.60 -7.35 10.43
N GLU A 60 -23.44 -6.13 9.90
CA GLU A 60 -23.02 -5.87 8.51
C GLU A 60 -21.51 -6.04 8.31
N THR A 61 -20.73 -5.98 9.40
CA THR A 61 -19.28 -6.21 9.38
C THR A 61 -18.80 -6.73 10.73
N ASN A 62 -17.72 -7.52 10.70
CA ASN A 62 -17.01 -7.98 11.91
C ASN A 62 -15.69 -7.23 12.13
N ILE A 63 -15.36 -6.26 11.27
CA ILE A 63 -14.11 -5.50 11.35
C ILE A 63 -14.10 -4.66 12.60
N THR A 64 -13.07 -4.85 13.43
CA THR A 64 -12.86 -4.11 14.68
C THR A 64 -12.04 -2.86 14.42
N SER A 65 -12.30 -1.80 15.19
CA SER A 65 -11.61 -0.53 15.04
C SER A 65 -11.20 0.10 16.37
N ALA A 66 -10.23 1.01 16.31
CA ALA A 66 -9.92 1.91 17.41
C ALA A 66 -9.72 3.33 16.88
N LEU A 67 -10.39 4.27 17.55
CA LEU A 67 -10.24 5.70 17.31
C LEU A 67 -9.09 6.25 18.16
N ILE A 68 -8.04 6.77 17.51
CA ILE A 68 -6.86 7.32 18.18
C ILE A 68 -6.70 8.79 17.80
N LEU A 69 -7.19 9.67 18.65
CA LEU A 69 -7.11 11.11 18.50
C LEU A 69 -6.38 11.74 19.70
N HIS A 70 -5.92 12.98 19.53
CA HIS A 70 -5.20 13.68 20.58
C HIS A 70 -6.10 13.94 21.81
N ASP A 71 -7.35 14.26 21.54
CA ASP A 71 -8.38 14.63 22.54
C ASP A 71 -9.34 13.47 22.88
N GLU A 72 -8.99 12.23 22.52
CA GLU A 72 -9.77 11.02 22.83
C GLU A 72 -8.97 10.07 23.71
N GLY A 73 -9.56 9.70 24.86
CA GLY A 73 -8.92 8.82 25.84
C GLY A 73 -7.66 9.41 26.49
N ASP A 74 -7.17 8.76 27.50
CA ASP A 74 -5.89 9.09 28.12
C ASP A 74 -4.70 8.43 27.42
N LYS A 75 -3.51 8.58 27.97
CA LYS A 75 -2.28 8.01 27.40
C LYS A 75 -2.27 6.48 27.46
N GLU A 76 -2.86 5.92 28.50
CA GLU A 76 -2.94 4.48 28.71
C GLU A 76 -3.88 3.84 27.69
N TYR A 77 -5.08 4.39 27.53
CA TYR A 77 -6.01 3.98 26.48
C TYR A 77 -5.38 3.96 25.08
N LYS A 78 -4.67 5.02 24.71
CA LYS A 78 -4.01 5.11 23.39
C LYS A 78 -2.92 4.04 23.22
N LYS A 79 -2.17 3.77 24.30
CA LYS A 79 -1.17 2.70 24.32
C LYS A 79 -1.82 1.33 24.14
N ASP A 80 -2.90 1.07 24.85
CA ASP A 80 -3.63 -0.19 24.80
C ASP A 80 -4.26 -0.42 23.42
N CYS A 81 -4.78 0.62 22.77
CA CYS A 81 -5.27 0.56 21.39
C CYS A 81 -4.14 0.18 20.41
N VAL A 82 -2.97 0.79 20.56
CA VAL A 82 -1.79 0.50 19.71
C VAL A 82 -1.31 -0.93 19.93
N GLU A 83 -1.20 -1.40 21.15
CA GLU A 83 -0.77 -2.78 21.44
C GLU A 83 -1.82 -3.79 20.96
N SER A 84 -3.10 -3.55 21.21
CA SER A 84 -4.20 -4.38 20.70
C SER A 84 -4.21 -4.46 19.18
N TYR A 85 -3.89 -3.35 18.48
CA TYR A 85 -3.73 -3.35 17.05
C TYR A 85 -2.53 -4.21 16.61
N LYS A 86 -1.38 -4.08 17.25
CA LYS A 86 -0.19 -4.90 16.94
C LYS A 86 -0.43 -6.39 17.16
N GLU A 87 -1.20 -6.74 18.18
CA GLU A 87 -1.58 -8.12 18.51
C GLU A 87 -2.68 -8.70 17.59
N GLY A 88 -3.27 -7.90 16.71
CA GLY A 88 -4.32 -8.34 15.80
C GLY A 88 -5.72 -8.37 16.38
N LYS A 89 -5.93 -7.81 17.58
CA LYS A 89 -7.25 -7.67 18.21
C LYS A 89 -8.09 -6.54 17.62
N ILE A 90 -7.43 -5.57 16.99
CA ILE A 90 -8.03 -4.45 16.29
C ILE A 90 -7.57 -4.50 14.82
N ASP A 91 -8.51 -4.40 13.90
CA ASP A 91 -8.28 -4.52 12.46
C ASP A 91 -7.92 -3.19 11.82
N LEU A 92 -8.63 -2.13 12.18
CA LEU A 92 -8.46 -0.79 11.64
C LEU A 92 -8.14 0.21 12.76
N VAL A 93 -7.14 1.05 12.58
CA VAL A 93 -6.94 2.25 13.40
C VAL A 93 -7.40 3.48 12.63
N ILE A 94 -8.21 4.31 13.29
CA ILE A 94 -8.77 5.54 12.74
C ILE A 94 -8.07 6.71 13.41
N VAL A 95 -7.36 7.51 12.60
CA VAL A 95 -6.50 8.59 13.09
C VAL A 95 -6.72 9.89 12.31
N TYR A 96 -6.32 11.02 12.91
CA TYR A 96 -6.25 12.29 12.21
C TYR A 96 -4.80 12.77 12.06
N SER A 97 -4.13 13.09 13.17
CA SER A 97 -2.74 13.59 13.18
C SER A 97 -1.78 12.70 13.96
N MET A 98 -2.33 11.76 14.74
CA MET A 98 -1.56 10.83 15.55
C MET A 98 -1.10 9.63 14.73
N LEU A 99 -0.06 8.94 15.20
CA LEU A 99 0.52 7.74 14.59
C LEU A 99 1.11 7.93 13.17
N LEU A 100 1.08 9.14 12.62
CA LEU A 100 1.74 9.43 11.35
C LEU A 100 3.26 9.34 11.47
N THR A 101 3.80 9.54 12.66
CA THR A 101 5.21 9.37 13.00
C THR A 101 5.35 8.48 14.23
N GLY A 102 6.44 7.69 14.32
CA GLY A 102 6.71 6.86 15.51
C GLY A 102 5.85 5.59 15.69
N PHE A 103 4.84 5.34 14.85
CA PHE A 103 4.01 4.14 14.91
C PHE A 103 4.68 2.97 14.20
N ASP A 104 4.94 1.89 14.90
CA ASP A 104 5.53 0.67 14.37
C ASP A 104 4.58 -0.51 14.51
N ALA A 105 4.00 -0.91 13.38
CA ALA A 105 3.15 -2.09 13.28
C ALA A 105 3.33 -2.76 11.91
N PRO A 106 4.19 -3.78 11.79
CA PRO A 106 4.49 -4.44 10.52
C PRO A 106 3.26 -5.02 9.80
N ARG A 107 2.22 -5.41 10.55
CA ARG A 107 0.95 -5.89 10.01
C ARG A 107 0.13 -4.83 9.26
N LEU A 108 0.49 -3.54 9.34
CA LEU A 108 -0.15 -2.47 8.58
C LEU A 108 0.17 -2.64 7.08
N LYS A 109 -0.81 -3.12 6.33
CA LYS A 109 -0.70 -3.39 4.88
C LYS A 109 -1.70 -2.60 4.04
N ARG A 110 -2.66 -1.93 4.69
CA ARG A 110 -3.65 -1.04 4.06
C ARG A 110 -3.65 0.32 4.71
N LEU A 111 -3.43 1.36 3.91
CA LEU A 111 -3.45 2.76 4.34
C LEU A 111 -4.44 3.54 3.50
N TYR A 112 -5.45 4.10 4.14
CA TYR A 112 -6.49 4.92 3.51
C TYR A 112 -6.25 6.39 3.86
N LEU A 113 -5.88 7.19 2.86
CA LEU A 113 -5.55 8.61 3.04
C LEU A 113 -6.74 9.50 2.69
N GLY A 114 -7.43 10.02 3.70
CA GLY A 114 -8.53 10.98 3.55
C GLY A 114 -8.10 12.45 3.59
N ARG A 115 -6.80 12.73 3.69
CA ARG A 115 -6.27 14.11 3.74
C ARG A 115 -4.94 14.24 3.03
N LYS A 116 -4.64 15.45 2.58
CA LYS A 116 -3.31 15.80 2.06
C LYS A 116 -2.30 15.85 3.21
N ILE A 117 -1.27 15.06 3.10
CA ILE A 117 -0.12 15.05 4.00
C ILE A 117 1.06 15.63 3.24
N LYS A 118 1.80 16.56 3.85
CA LYS A 118 2.87 17.30 3.16
C LYS A 118 4.26 16.73 3.47
N ALA A 119 5.12 16.82 2.47
CA ALA A 119 6.57 16.65 2.55
C ALA A 119 7.01 15.41 3.36
N HIS A 120 7.95 15.60 4.27
CA HIS A 120 8.55 14.53 5.07
C HIS A 120 7.54 13.63 5.80
N ASN A 121 6.44 14.20 6.32
CA ASN A 121 5.38 13.41 6.97
C ASN A 121 4.67 12.46 6.01
N LEU A 122 4.55 12.82 4.73
CA LEU A 122 3.97 11.95 3.71
C LEU A 122 4.84 10.73 3.50
N LEU A 123 6.13 10.90 3.25
CA LEU A 123 7.06 9.77 3.07
C LEU A 123 7.09 8.86 4.31
N GLN A 124 7.17 9.43 5.51
CA GLN A 124 7.12 8.66 6.75
C GLN A 124 5.83 7.88 6.95
N THR A 125 4.71 8.41 6.49
CA THR A 125 3.41 7.73 6.56
C THR A 125 3.36 6.59 5.55
N LEU A 126 3.80 6.82 4.32
CA LEU A 126 3.79 5.82 3.25
C LEU A 126 4.74 4.65 3.52
N THR A 127 5.93 4.90 4.07
CA THR A 127 6.90 3.84 4.39
C THR A 127 6.42 2.88 5.48
N ARG A 128 5.37 3.23 6.24
CA ARG A 128 4.81 2.34 7.28
C ARG A 128 4.17 1.08 6.73
N VAL A 129 3.52 1.16 5.57
CA VAL A 129 2.92 -0.02 4.92
C VAL A 129 3.96 -0.92 4.25
N ASN A 130 5.15 -0.40 3.97
CA ASN A 130 6.23 -1.12 3.29
C ASN A 130 7.17 -1.87 4.25
N ARG A 131 6.80 -2.04 5.51
CA ARG A 131 7.56 -2.87 6.44
C ARG A 131 7.29 -4.34 6.16
N PRO A 132 8.32 -5.20 6.16
CA PRO A 132 8.12 -6.63 6.00
C PRO A 132 7.20 -7.20 7.09
N TYR A 133 6.25 -8.03 6.69
CA TYR A 133 5.36 -8.76 7.60
C TYR A 133 5.03 -10.11 7.00
N LYS A 134 5.43 -11.18 7.66
CA LYS A 134 5.40 -12.54 7.09
C LYS A 134 6.11 -12.54 5.72
N ASP A 135 5.46 -13.03 4.68
CA ASP A 135 5.97 -13.05 3.31
C ASP A 135 5.67 -11.76 2.52
N TYR A 136 5.00 -10.77 3.15
CA TYR A 136 4.59 -9.53 2.52
C TYR A 136 5.61 -8.43 2.74
N GLN A 137 6.27 -8.01 1.68
CA GLN A 137 7.26 -6.93 1.71
C GLN A 137 6.61 -5.55 1.58
N PHE A 138 5.47 -5.48 0.87
CA PHE A 138 4.77 -4.24 0.54
C PHE A 138 3.38 -4.21 1.15
N GLY A 139 2.86 -3.00 1.35
CA GLY A 139 1.46 -2.72 1.57
C GLY A 139 0.93 -1.78 0.49
N TYR A 140 -0.34 -1.41 0.61
CA TYR A 140 -1.01 -0.59 -0.40
C TYR A 140 -1.63 0.64 0.23
N VAL A 141 -1.58 1.73 -0.51
CA VAL A 141 -2.15 3.02 -0.15
C VAL A 141 -3.33 3.32 -1.06
N ILE A 142 -4.46 3.64 -0.47
CA ILE A 142 -5.66 4.11 -1.16
C ILE A 142 -5.79 5.60 -0.87
N ASP A 143 -5.81 6.38 -1.93
CA ASP A 143 -5.78 7.82 -1.85
C ASP A 143 -7.13 8.45 -2.18
N PHE A 144 -7.79 9.01 -1.17
CA PHE A 144 -9.01 9.80 -1.31
C PHE A 144 -8.73 11.32 -1.41
N ALA A 145 -7.47 11.74 -1.28
CA ALA A 145 -7.09 13.15 -1.14
C ALA A 145 -6.29 13.71 -2.33
N ASP A 146 -6.05 12.88 -3.36
CA ASP A 146 -5.21 13.22 -4.52
C ASP A 146 -3.83 13.78 -4.12
N ILE A 147 -3.05 12.91 -3.45
CA ILE A 147 -1.71 13.26 -2.96
C ILE A 147 -0.60 13.07 -4.00
N SER A 148 -0.90 12.53 -5.19
CA SER A 148 0.08 12.15 -6.21
C SER A 148 1.07 13.29 -6.52
N LYS A 149 0.58 14.51 -6.75
CA LYS A 149 1.42 15.68 -7.03
C LYS A 149 2.33 16.09 -5.87
N GLU A 150 1.82 15.97 -4.64
CA GLU A 150 2.62 16.29 -3.44
C GLU A 150 3.67 15.22 -3.19
N PHE A 151 3.35 13.96 -3.50
CA PHE A 151 4.30 12.87 -3.44
C PHE A 151 5.44 13.06 -4.44
N ASP A 152 5.15 13.31 -5.72
CA ASP A 152 6.15 13.51 -6.75
C ASP A 152 7.13 14.65 -6.40
N LYS A 153 6.58 15.77 -5.92
CA LYS A 153 7.39 16.91 -5.48
C LYS A 153 8.30 16.55 -4.30
N THR A 154 7.76 15.86 -3.30
CA THR A 154 8.49 15.49 -2.09
C THR A 154 9.54 14.42 -2.39
N ASN A 155 9.21 13.47 -3.26
CA ASN A 155 10.13 12.43 -3.68
C ASN A 155 11.32 12.99 -4.46
N ARG A 156 11.08 13.89 -5.41
CA ARG A 156 12.15 14.58 -6.14
C ARG A 156 13.09 15.37 -5.21
N ALA A 157 12.52 16.13 -4.28
CA ALA A 157 13.33 16.89 -3.32
C ALA A 157 14.20 15.97 -2.43
N TYR A 158 13.65 14.83 -2.01
CA TYR A 158 14.37 13.84 -1.23
C TYR A 158 15.49 13.15 -2.04
N LEU A 159 15.24 12.82 -3.29
CA LEU A 159 16.24 12.24 -4.19
C LEU A 159 17.37 13.23 -4.50
N GLU A 160 17.04 14.53 -4.69
CA GLU A 160 18.02 15.58 -4.87
C GLU A 160 18.91 15.74 -3.63
N GLU A 161 18.35 15.69 -2.42
CA GLU A 161 19.08 15.77 -1.16
C GLU A 161 20.02 14.55 -0.99
N LEU A 162 19.52 13.33 -1.23
CA LEU A 162 20.35 12.12 -1.19
C LEU A 162 21.50 12.17 -2.20
N ASN A 163 21.25 12.61 -3.43
CA ASN A 163 22.28 12.74 -4.45
C ASN A 163 23.36 13.77 -4.08
N GLN A 164 23.00 14.81 -3.32
CA GLN A 164 23.94 15.81 -2.81
C GLN A 164 24.78 15.29 -1.64
N GLU A 165 24.19 14.53 -0.71
CA GLU A 165 24.90 14.04 0.48
C GLU A 165 25.83 12.86 0.18
N TYR A 166 25.47 11.97 -0.72
CA TYR A 166 26.20 10.71 -0.92
C TYR A 166 27.05 10.65 -2.16
N ASP A 167 27.08 11.70 -2.99
CA ASP A 167 27.85 11.74 -4.27
C ASP A 167 27.64 10.46 -5.12
N LEU A 168 26.38 9.99 -5.19
CA LEU A 168 25.97 8.72 -5.78
C LEU A 168 26.25 8.60 -7.29
N LYS A 169 26.87 9.61 -7.89
CA LYS A 169 27.32 9.59 -9.30
C LYS A 169 28.32 8.45 -9.61
N ASN A 170 28.90 7.83 -8.59
CA ASN A 170 29.92 6.80 -8.75
C ASN A 170 29.47 5.37 -8.52
N THR A 171 28.25 5.10 -8.06
CA THR A 171 27.85 3.72 -7.68
C THR A 171 26.94 3.03 -8.70
N GLY A 172 26.48 3.71 -9.77
CA GLY A 172 25.71 3.07 -10.86
C GLY A 172 24.40 2.38 -10.43
N GLU A 173 24.00 2.49 -9.17
CA GLU A 173 22.72 2.00 -8.69
C GLU A 173 21.72 3.15 -8.74
N ASP A 174 20.75 3.03 -9.65
CA ASP A 174 19.66 3.98 -9.80
C ASP A 174 18.83 4.06 -8.52
N VAL A 175 19.04 5.09 -7.72
CA VAL A 175 18.21 5.43 -6.56
C VAL A 175 16.76 5.73 -6.99
N GLU A 176 16.56 6.07 -8.26
CA GLU A 176 15.23 6.17 -8.89
C GLU A 176 14.38 4.89 -8.73
N ASN A 177 15.02 3.71 -8.65
CA ASN A 177 14.32 2.43 -8.53
C ASN A 177 13.80 2.12 -7.11
N VAL A 178 14.28 2.77 -6.07
CA VAL A 178 13.87 2.47 -4.68
C VAL A 178 12.53 3.15 -4.33
N PHE A 179 12.25 4.30 -4.90
CA PHE A 179 11.05 5.10 -4.59
C PHE A 179 10.10 5.29 -5.77
N GLY A 180 10.55 5.07 -7.01
CA GLY A 180 9.74 5.20 -8.22
C GLY A 180 8.54 4.23 -8.31
N SER A 181 8.55 3.17 -7.48
CA SER A 181 7.48 2.15 -7.48
C SER A 181 6.36 2.40 -6.48
N LEU A 182 6.36 3.52 -5.74
CA LEU A 182 5.32 3.78 -4.73
C LEU A 182 3.99 4.25 -5.33
N PHE A 183 4.02 4.89 -6.50
CA PHE A 183 2.82 5.26 -7.25
C PHE A 183 3.07 5.02 -8.74
N VAL A 184 2.44 4.01 -9.28
CA VAL A 184 2.53 3.67 -10.69
C VAL A 184 1.21 4.07 -11.35
N SER A 185 1.25 4.93 -12.36
CA SER A 185 0.07 5.25 -13.17
C SER A 185 -0.34 4.03 -14.01
N ALA A 186 -1.61 3.96 -14.41
CA ALA A 186 -2.09 2.88 -15.29
C ALA A 186 -1.28 2.79 -16.60
N ASP A 187 -0.82 3.93 -17.13
CA ASP A 187 0.01 4.00 -18.32
C ASP A 187 1.43 3.47 -18.08
N GLU A 188 2.01 3.74 -16.92
CA GLU A 188 3.31 3.18 -16.53
C GLU A 188 3.23 1.68 -16.27
N ILE A 189 2.15 1.20 -15.64
CA ILE A 189 1.88 -0.24 -15.48
C ILE A 189 1.84 -0.89 -16.87
N SER A 190 1.10 -0.32 -17.82
CA SER A 190 0.99 -0.86 -19.18
C SER A 190 2.34 -0.93 -19.89
N LYS A 191 3.16 0.12 -19.80
CA LYS A 191 4.51 0.15 -20.41
C LYS A 191 5.46 -0.86 -19.78
N GLN A 192 5.44 -1.00 -18.46
CA GLN A 192 6.29 -1.98 -17.78
C GLN A 192 5.80 -3.41 -18.04
N LEU A 193 4.49 -3.62 -18.18
CA LEU A 193 3.91 -4.89 -18.58
C LEU A 193 4.41 -5.29 -19.97
N GLU A 194 4.28 -4.42 -20.98
CA GLU A 194 4.78 -4.65 -22.34
C GLU A 194 6.28 -4.97 -22.38
N LYS A 195 7.09 -4.26 -21.59
CA LYS A 195 8.52 -4.53 -21.47
C LYS A 195 8.78 -5.90 -20.86
N SER A 196 8.06 -6.27 -19.81
CA SER A 196 8.20 -7.58 -19.16
C SER A 196 7.73 -8.71 -20.06
N GLU A 197 6.62 -8.54 -20.78
CA GLU A 197 6.13 -9.47 -21.81
C GLU A 197 7.16 -9.68 -22.89
N THR A 198 7.78 -8.61 -23.40
CA THR A 198 8.83 -8.69 -24.44
C THR A 198 10.02 -9.54 -23.99
N ILE A 199 10.43 -9.43 -22.72
CA ILE A 199 11.51 -10.24 -22.16
C ILE A 199 11.07 -11.70 -22.02
N LEU A 200 9.86 -11.95 -21.52
CA LEU A 200 9.33 -13.30 -21.28
C LEU A 200 9.02 -14.05 -22.58
N MET A 201 8.64 -13.35 -23.65
CA MET A 201 8.42 -13.96 -24.99
C MET A 201 9.65 -14.65 -25.56
N ASN A 202 10.86 -14.33 -25.07
CA ASN A 202 12.07 -15.02 -25.47
C ASN A 202 12.24 -16.40 -24.80
N TYR A 203 11.31 -16.77 -23.91
CA TYR A 203 11.36 -18.02 -23.14
C TYR A 203 10.05 -18.81 -23.31
N PRO A 204 10.09 -20.15 -23.27
CA PRO A 204 8.90 -21.01 -23.40
C PRO A 204 8.07 -20.99 -22.11
N THR A 205 7.23 -19.95 -21.93
CA THR A 205 6.45 -19.74 -20.69
C THR A 205 5.26 -20.69 -20.54
N GLU A 206 4.85 -21.39 -21.61
CA GLU A 206 3.69 -22.31 -21.60
C GLU A 206 3.96 -23.61 -20.82
N ASN A 207 5.22 -23.98 -20.63
CA ASN A 207 5.61 -25.21 -19.97
C ASN A 207 6.77 -24.99 -19.02
N LEU A 208 6.54 -25.27 -17.72
CA LEU A 208 7.52 -25.02 -16.65
C LEU A 208 8.83 -25.81 -16.85
N GLU A 209 8.76 -27.03 -17.41
CA GLU A 209 9.95 -27.85 -17.64
C GLU A 209 10.82 -27.27 -18.78
N PHE A 210 10.19 -26.83 -19.87
CA PHE A 210 10.91 -26.16 -20.95
C PHE A 210 11.46 -24.80 -20.54
N PHE A 211 10.69 -24.07 -19.75
CA PHE A 211 11.14 -22.79 -19.16
C PHE A 211 12.38 -22.98 -18.27
N SER A 212 12.36 -23.98 -17.38
CA SER A 212 13.50 -24.30 -16.52
C SER A 212 14.76 -24.67 -17.34
N LYS A 213 14.61 -25.49 -18.35
CA LYS A 213 15.73 -25.85 -19.26
C LYS A 213 16.28 -24.64 -19.99
N ALA A 214 15.41 -23.75 -20.49
CA ALA A 214 15.84 -22.54 -21.17
C ALA A 214 16.61 -21.60 -20.22
N ILE A 215 16.23 -21.50 -18.96
CA ILE A 215 16.96 -20.72 -17.95
C ILE A 215 18.35 -21.33 -17.70
N ASP A 216 18.44 -22.65 -17.56
CA ASP A 216 19.72 -23.34 -17.32
C ASP A 216 20.74 -23.15 -18.46
N GLU A 217 20.27 -22.86 -19.66
CA GLU A 217 21.11 -22.57 -20.84
C GLU A 217 21.61 -21.12 -20.89
N VAL A 218 20.99 -20.19 -20.15
CA VAL A 218 21.41 -18.78 -20.13
C VAL A 218 22.75 -18.63 -19.41
N ARG A 219 23.77 -18.20 -20.14
CA ARG A 219 25.13 -17.98 -19.62
C ARG A 219 25.41 -16.53 -19.24
N ASP A 220 24.62 -15.59 -19.76
CA ASP A 220 24.77 -14.18 -19.49
C ASP A 220 24.03 -13.83 -18.19
N ARG A 221 24.82 -13.37 -17.22
CA ARG A 221 24.29 -12.91 -15.91
C ARG A 221 23.31 -11.74 -16.05
N HIS A 222 23.53 -10.86 -17.02
CA HIS A 222 22.65 -9.71 -17.26
C HIS A 222 21.27 -10.16 -17.71
N GLN A 223 21.21 -11.13 -18.64
CA GLN A 223 19.92 -11.70 -19.10
C GLN A 223 19.16 -12.38 -17.95
N LEU A 224 19.84 -13.09 -17.05
CA LEU A 224 19.20 -13.69 -15.87
C LEU A 224 18.64 -12.64 -14.92
N ILE A 225 19.34 -11.53 -14.73
CA ILE A 225 18.86 -10.42 -13.89
C ILE A 225 17.62 -9.76 -14.53
N GLU A 226 17.65 -9.54 -15.86
CA GLU A 226 16.48 -8.97 -16.57
C GLU A 226 15.28 -9.91 -16.52
N LEU A 227 15.48 -11.20 -16.76
CA LEU A 227 14.42 -12.20 -16.64
C LEU A 227 13.82 -12.24 -15.25
N ARG A 228 14.65 -12.24 -14.22
CA ARG A 228 14.19 -12.20 -12.82
C ARG A 228 13.36 -10.94 -12.55
N LYS A 229 13.84 -9.77 -12.98
CA LYS A 229 13.11 -8.49 -12.85
C LYS A 229 11.76 -8.53 -13.58
N ALA A 230 11.71 -9.11 -14.77
CA ALA A 230 10.48 -9.26 -15.54
C ALA A 230 9.46 -10.16 -14.81
N LEU A 231 9.89 -11.31 -14.27
CA LEU A 231 9.03 -12.22 -13.51
C LEU A 231 8.53 -11.57 -12.20
N GLU A 232 9.39 -10.87 -11.49
CA GLU A 232 8.99 -10.13 -10.28
C GLU A 232 7.98 -9.02 -10.61
N ALA A 233 8.18 -8.28 -11.71
CA ALA A 233 7.25 -7.27 -12.18
C ALA A 233 5.90 -7.87 -12.56
N MET A 234 5.87 -8.97 -13.33
CA MET A 234 4.62 -9.65 -13.70
C MET A 234 3.84 -10.13 -12.47
N LYS A 235 4.52 -10.70 -11.47
CA LYS A 235 3.89 -11.09 -10.20
C LYS A 235 3.27 -9.89 -9.49
N GLN A 236 3.96 -8.74 -9.46
CA GLN A 236 3.45 -7.51 -8.85
C GLN A 236 2.24 -6.98 -9.62
N PHE A 237 2.29 -6.94 -10.96
CA PHE A 237 1.18 -6.49 -11.80
C PHE A 237 -0.04 -7.39 -11.67
N TYR A 238 0.15 -8.70 -11.60
CA TYR A 238 -0.93 -9.63 -11.32
C TYR A 238 -1.64 -9.30 -10.00
N ASN A 239 -0.86 -9.06 -8.94
CA ASN A 239 -1.41 -8.71 -7.64
C ASN A 239 -2.16 -7.36 -7.68
N VAL A 240 -1.60 -6.35 -8.36
CA VAL A 240 -2.25 -5.04 -8.53
C VAL A 240 -3.53 -5.15 -9.37
N ALA A 241 -3.49 -5.89 -10.48
CA ALA A 241 -4.65 -6.09 -11.34
C ALA A 241 -5.78 -6.85 -10.62
N ARG A 242 -5.45 -7.86 -9.81
CA ARG A 242 -6.41 -8.56 -8.93
C ARG A 242 -7.02 -7.59 -7.92
N LEU A 243 -6.21 -6.77 -7.32
CA LEU A 243 -6.63 -5.79 -6.32
C LEU A 243 -7.60 -4.76 -6.88
N LEU A 244 -7.29 -4.25 -8.06
CA LEU A 244 -8.11 -3.25 -8.75
C LEU A 244 -9.34 -3.85 -9.45
N GLY A 245 -9.45 -5.19 -9.52
CA GLY A 245 -10.51 -5.87 -10.25
C GLY A 245 -10.44 -5.66 -11.77
N HIS A 246 -9.27 -5.30 -12.30
CA HIS A 246 -9.04 -5.09 -13.73
C HIS A 246 -8.95 -6.41 -14.49
N ARG A 247 -10.13 -6.94 -14.92
CA ARG A 247 -10.21 -8.21 -15.68
C ARG A 247 -9.42 -8.20 -16.98
N GLU A 248 -9.36 -7.07 -17.68
CA GLU A 248 -8.60 -6.93 -18.92
C GLU A 248 -7.09 -7.02 -18.71
N LEU A 249 -6.56 -6.47 -17.61
CA LEU A 249 -5.15 -6.64 -17.24
C LEU A 249 -4.84 -8.06 -16.80
N LEU A 250 -5.75 -8.70 -16.06
CA LEU A 250 -5.58 -10.10 -15.63
C LEU A 250 -5.57 -11.09 -16.79
N SER A 251 -6.23 -10.79 -17.89
CA SER A 251 -6.23 -11.66 -19.08
C SER A 251 -4.97 -11.52 -19.93
N LYS A 252 -4.13 -10.49 -19.67
CA LYS A 252 -2.85 -10.25 -20.35
C LYS A 252 -1.64 -10.77 -19.57
N ILE A 253 -1.81 -11.06 -18.30
CA ILE A 253 -0.80 -11.58 -17.38
C ILE A 253 -0.96 -13.08 -17.18
#